data_508ddd3626a7a290f22e08f6637beb0e
#
_entry.id   508ddd3626a7a290f22e08f6637beb0e
#
_cell.length_a   1.000
_cell.length_b   1.000
_cell.length_c   1.000
_cell.angle_alpha   90.00
_cell.angle_beta   90.00
_cell.angle_gamma   90.00
#
_symmetry.space_group_name_H-M   'P 1'
#
loop_
_entity.id
_entity.type
_entity.pdbx_description
1 polymer ?
#
loop_
_entity_poly.entity_id
_entity_poly.type
_entity_poly.pdbx_seq_one_letter_code
_entity_poly.pdbx_strand_id
1 'polypeptide(L)'
;MALTVLAAACAALATTLGAHGATGPAQIRITDVQTAYKLVRPETGGAAGSIETITQQLYNPSLSRAAIGHSVIVCTMVDAKNRSCIATYVLPKGTLVAIGALQSRLFYEIPIVGGTGLYDNARGTLTVTATHLRPRHEVLLFRLVG
;
A
#
# COMPACT_ATOMS: atom_id res chain seq x y z
N MET A 1 -27.20 45.56 51.99
CA MET A 1 -27.54 45.00 50.68
C MET A 1 -26.23 44.57 50.00
N ALA A 2 -25.92 43.28 50.03
CA ALA A 2 -24.73 42.72 49.42
C ALA A 2 -25.16 41.85 48.22
N LEU A 3 -24.74 42.24 47.01
CA LEU A 3 -25.00 41.47 45.78
C LEU A 3 -23.82 40.48 45.58
N THR A 4 -24.13 39.19 45.71
CA THR A 4 -23.21 38.09 45.36
C THR A 4 -23.37 37.77 43.89
N VAL A 5 -22.30 37.97 43.07
CA VAL A 5 -22.25 37.54 41.65
C VAL A 5 -21.70 36.14 41.62
N LEU A 6 -22.51 35.20 41.17
CA LEU A 6 -22.12 33.80 40.89
C LEU A 6 -21.49 33.75 39.49
N ALA A 7 -20.20 33.53 39.39
CA ALA A 7 -19.51 33.21 38.13
C ALA A 7 -19.62 31.72 37.83
N ALA A 8 -20.41 31.37 36.82
CA ALA A 8 -20.47 29.99 36.28
C ALA A 8 -19.32 29.75 35.32
N ALA A 9 -18.34 28.91 35.70
CA ALA A 9 -17.27 28.45 34.84
C ALA A 9 -17.76 27.26 34.00
N CYS A 10 -18.04 27.48 32.72
CA CYS A 10 -18.25 26.40 31.73
C CYS A 10 -16.90 25.79 31.36
N ALA A 11 -16.56 24.66 31.95
CA ALA A 11 -15.45 23.81 31.49
C ALA A 11 -15.88 23.07 30.23
N ALA A 12 -15.43 23.53 29.07
CA ALA A 12 -15.57 22.79 27.82
C ALA A 12 -14.59 21.60 27.82
N LEU A 13 -15.09 20.39 28.04
CA LEU A 13 -14.34 19.17 27.76
C LEU A 13 -14.23 19.01 26.25
N ALA A 14 -13.10 19.40 25.68
CA ALA A 14 -12.71 19.02 24.33
C ALA A 14 -12.30 17.54 24.33
N THR A 15 -13.24 16.65 24.03
CA THR A 15 -12.92 15.25 23.72
C THR A 15 -12.24 15.21 22.35
N THR A 16 -10.91 15.16 22.34
CA THR A 16 -10.14 14.82 21.14
C THR A 16 -10.45 13.37 20.79
N LEU A 17 -11.36 13.15 19.84
CA LEU A 17 -11.50 11.87 19.16
C LEU A 17 -10.22 11.63 18.34
N GLY A 18 -9.22 11.06 18.99
CA GLY A 18 -8.04 10.55 18.32
C GLY A 18 -8.50 9.44 17.35
N ALA A 19 -8.29 9.65 16.06
CA ALA A 19 -8.42 8.60 15.08
C ALA A 19 -7.40 7.52 15.43
N HIS A 20 -7.83 6.48 16.13
CA HIS A 20 -6.97 5.34 16.46
C HIS A 20 -6.84 4.53 15.17
N GLY A 21 -5.70 4.64 14.49
CA GLY A 21 -5.28 3.69 13.49
C GLY A 21 -5.31 2.27 14.09
N ALA A 22 -5.41 1.25 13.24
CA ALA A 22 -5.47 -0.14 13.70
C ALA A 22 -4.28 -0.44 14.62
N THR A 23 -4.54 -0.57 15.92
CA THR A 23 -3.54 -0.73 16.98
C THR A 23 -3.22 -2.20 17.24
N GLY A 24 -2.89 -2.97 16.20
CA GLY A 24 -2.51 -4.37 16.39
C GLY A 24 -2.00 -5.02 15.12
N PRO A 25 -1.30 -6.15 15.23
CA PRO A 25 -0.84 -6.88 14.07
C PRO A 25 -2.03 -7.33 13.23
N ALA A 26 -2.02 -6.98 11.95
CA ALA A 26 -3.06 -7.35 11.01
C ALA A 26 -2.46 -8.07 9.80
N GLN A 27 -3.20 -9.03 9.26
CA GLN A 27 -2.83 -9.74 8.06
C GLN A 27 -3.92 -9.56 6.99
N ILE A 28 -3.51 -9.10 5.81
CA ILE A 28 -4.40 -8.90 4.67
C ILE A 28 -3.88 -9.74 3.51
N ARG A 29 -4.71 -10.64 2.99
CA ARG A 29 -4.42 -11.42 1.81
C ARG A 29 -5.30 -10.99 0.65
N ILE A 30 -4.69 -10.68 -0.48
CA ILE A 30 -5.33 -10.18 -1.70
C ILE A 30 -4.75 -10.93 -2.88
N THR A 31 -5.53 -11.09 -3.94
CA THR A 31 -5.03 -11.52 -5.24
C THR A 31 -5.12 -10.34 -6.19
N ASP A 32 -4.09 -10.08 -6.96
CA ASP A 32 -4.13 -9.08 -8.01
C ASP A 32 -4.20 -9.70 -9.40
N VAL A 33 -4.59 -8.86 -10.35
CA VAL A 33 -4.59 -9.16 -11.78
C VAL A 33 -3.97 -7.98 -12.50
N GLN A 34 -2.87 -8.21 -13.21
CA GLN A 34 -2.24 -7.16 -14.01
C GLN A 34 -3.16 -6.73 -15.15
N THR A 35 -3.47 -5.44 -15.23
CA THR A 35 -4.34 -4.84 -16.25
C THR A 35 -3.57 -4.02 -17.27
N ALA A 36 -2.43 -3.44 -16.87
CA ALA A 36 -1.58 -2.69 -17.79
C ALA A 36 -0.10 -2.85 -17.42
N TYR A 37 0.75 -2.69 -18.43
CA TYR A 37 2.20 -2.69 -18.30
C TYR A 37 2.79 -1.67 -19.28
N LYS A 38 3.66 -0.80 -18.80
CA LYS A 38 4.39 0.17 -19.60
C LYS A 38 5.86 0.16 -19.21
N LEU A 39 6.75 0.12 -20.21
CA LEU A 39 8.19 0.26 -20.04
C LEU A 39 8.68 1.45 -20.86
N VAL A 40 9.30 2.41 -20.22
CA VAL A 40 9.96 3.56 -20.83
C VAL A 40 11.47 3.36 -20.68
N ARG A 41 12.20 3.37 -21.78
CA ARG A 41 13.66 3.22 -21.81
C ARG A 41 14.34 4.56 -22.05
N PRO A 42 15.52 4.78 -21.50
CA PRO A 42 16.32 5.96 -21.82
C PRO A 42 16.80 5.90 -23.29
N GLU A 43 17.01 7.06 -23.88
CA GLU A 43 17.48 7.16 -25.29
C GLU A 43 18.86 6.52 -25.51
N THR A 44 19.70 6.48 -24.48
CA THR A 44 21.04 5.87 -24.52
C THR A 44 21.03 4.36 -24.71
N GLY A 45 19.84 3.72 -24.64
CA GLY A 45 19.70 2.27 -24.62
C GLY A 45 20.17 1.65 -23.30
N GLY A 46 19.93 0.37 -23.13
CA GLY A 46 20.28 -0.34 -21.90
C GLY A 46 19.12 -0.44 -20.92
N ALA A 47 19.33 -1.20 -19.84
CA ALA A 47 18.31 -1.44 -18.82
C ALA A 47 18.30 -0.35 -17.75
N ALA A 48 19.47 0.14 -17.34
CA ALA A 48 19.59 1.13 -16.29
C ALA A 48 18.85 2.43 -16.63
N GLY A 49 18.11 2.99 -15.69
CA GLY A 49 17.29 4.18 -15.86
C GLY A 49 15.94 3.94 -16.56
N SER A 50 15.67 2.73 -17.04
CA SER A 50 14.32 2.39 -17.56
C SER A 50 13.29 2.45 -16.45
N ILE A 51 12.09 2.95 -16.78
CA ILE A 51 10.95 3.04 -15.84
C ILE A 51 9.88 2.04 -16.27
N GLU A 52 9.56 1.13 -15.37
CA GLU A 52 8.49 0.14 -15.49
C GLU A 52 7.29 0.62 -14.68
N THR A 53 6.10 0.69 -15.30
CA THR A 53 4.84 0.97 -14.61
C THR A 53 3.92 -0.21 -14.80
N ILE A 54 3.41 -0.74 -13.70
CA ILE A 54 2.47 -1.87 -13.66
C ILE A 54 1.20 -1.40 -12.99
N THR A 55 0.05 -1.61 -13.62
CA THR A 55 -1.26 -1.35 -13.04
C THR A 55 -1.99 -2.66 -12.85
N GLN A 56 -2.62 -2.82 -11.70
CA GLN A 56 -3.29 -4.06 -11.31
C GLN A 56 -4.66 -3.74 -10.70
N GLN A 57 -5.61 -4.66 -10.86
CA GLN A 57 -6.83 -4.70 -10.07
C GLN A 57 -6.67 -5.68 -8.91
N LEU A 58 -7.23 -5.32 -7.76
CA LEU A 58 -7.13 -6.07 -6.51
C LEU A 58 -8.45 -6.78 -6.22
N TYR A 59 -8.36 -8.04 -5.81
CA TYR A 59 -9.51 -8.90 -5.54
C TYR A 59 -9.37 -9.58 -4.20
N ASN A 60 -10.48 -10.03 -3.65
CA ASN A 60 -10.46 -11.02 -2.59
C ASN A 60 -9.74 -12.30 -3.05
N PRO A 61 -9.18 -13.11 -2.15
CA PRO A 61 -8.37 -14.28 -2.52
C PRO A 61 -9.04 -15.24 -3.52
N SER A 62 -10.36 -15.30 -3.54
CA SER A 62 -11.11 -16.19 -4.42
C SER A 62 -11.30 -15.70 -5.86
N LEU A 63 -10.94 -14.46 -6.19
CA LEU A 63 -11.20 -13.80 -7.49
C LEU A 63 -12.67 -13.81 -7.95
N SER A 64 -13.60 -14.24 -7.10
CA SER A 64 -14.99 -14.53 -7.46
C SER A 64 -15.92 -13.33 -7.48
N ARG A 65 -15.42 -12.13 -7.20
CA ARG A 65 -16.21 -10.90 -7.04
C ARG A 65 -15.57 -9.73 -7.78
N ALA A 66 -16.26 -8.61 -7.79
CA ALA A 66 -15.74 -7.34 -8.31
C ALA A 66 -14.42 -6.97 -7.62
N ALA A 67 -13.59 -6.22 -8.34
CA ALA A 67 -12.36 -5.68 -7.77
C ALA A 67 -12.67 -4.86 -6.51
N ILE A 68 -11.85 -5.05 -5.48
CA ILE A 68 -11.95 -4.32 -4.21
C ILE A 68 -11.05 -3.09 -4.17
N GLY A 69 -10.22 -2.91 -5.19
CA GLY A 69 -9.27 -1.81 -5.27
C GLY A 69 -8.35 -1.94 -6.48
N HIS A 70 -7.32 -1.13 -6.49
CA HIS A 70 -6.30 -1.16 -7.54
C HIS A 70 -4.92 -0.87 -6.95
N SER A 71 -3.88 -1.19 -7.72
CA SER A 71 -2.50 -0.81 -7.39
C SER A 71 -1.77 -0.25 -8.60
N VAL A 72 -0.79 0.58 -8.30
CA VAL A 72 0.18 1.08 -9.25
C VAL A 72 1.57 0.83 -8.69
N ILE A 73 2.40 0.16 -9.45
CA ILE A 73 3.79 -0.12 -9.11
C ILE A 73 4.67 0.60 -10.12
N VAL A 74 5.57 1.43 -9.64
CA VAL A 74 6.57 2.13 -10.46
C VAL A 74 7.94 1.64 -10.05
N CYS A 75 8.69 1.10 -10.99
CA CYS A 75 10.05 0.61 -10.76
C CYS A 75 11.04 1.35 -11.66
N THR A 76 12.15 1.77 -11.09
CA THR A 76 13.32 2.24 -11.85
C THR A 76 14.36 1.13 -11.90
N MET A 77 14.76 0.75 -13.09
CA MET A 77 15.81 -0.26 -13.29
C MET A 77 17.17 0.32 -12.91
N VAL A 78 17.83 -0.31 -11.96
CA VAL A 78 19.21 0.01 -11.57
C VAL A 78 20.19 -0.63 -12.55
N ASP A 79 19.90 -1.86 -12.95
CA ASP A 79 20.61 -2.62 -13.96
C ASP A 79 19.67 -3.67 -14.61
N ALA A 80 20.20 -4.63 -15.35
CA ALA A 80 19.41 -5.66 -16.02
C ALA A 80 18.66 -6.61 -15.06
N LYS A 81 19.05 -6.69 -13.79
CA LYS A 81 18.49 -7.62 -12.79
C LYS A 81 17.84 -6.90 -11.63
N ASN A 82 18.35 -5.74 -11.26
CA ASN A 82 17.96 -5.01 -10.05
C ASN A 82 17.08 -3.81 -10.40
N ARG A 83 16.02 -3.62 -9.63
CA ARG A 83 15.13 -2.47 -9.74
C ARG A 83 14.71 -1.95 -8.38
N SER A 84 14.52 -0.65 -8.26
CA SER A 84 13.94 0.01 -7.10
C SER A 84 12.47 0.32 -7.40
N CYS A 85 11.57 -0.12 -6.55
CA CYS A 85 10.13 -0.02 -6.78
C CYS A 85 9.42 0.71 -5.66
N ILE A 86 8.39 1.48 -6.05
CA ILE A 86 7.37 2.04 -5.17
C ILE A 86 6.04 1.45 -5.61
N ALA A 87 5.33 0.83 -4.69
CA ALA A 87 4.03 0.23 -4.91
C ALA A 87 2.97 0.90 -4.03
N THR A 88 1.90 1.36 -4.66
CA THR A 88 0.75 1.98 -3.98
C THR A 88 -0.47 1.09 -4.18
N TYR A 89 -1.08 0.66 -3.08
CA TYR A 89 -2.27 -0.19 -3.05
C TYR A 89 -3.44 0.60 -2.48
N VAL A 90 -4.41 0.91 -3.32
CA VAL A 90 -5.66 1.61 -2.93
C VAL A 90 -6.71 0.55 -2.59
N LEU A 91 -7.11 0.51 -1.33
CA LEU A 91 -8.06 -0.44 -0.75
C LEU A 91 -9.30 0.30 -0.25
N PRO A 92 -10.42 -0.37 0.03
CA PRO A 92 -11.67 0.30 0.45
C PRO A 92 -11.55 1.14 1.73
N LYS A 93 -10.59 0.81 2.60
CA LYS A 93 -10.41 1.48 3.89
C LYS A 93 -9.20 2.42 3.95
N GLY A 94 -8.51 2.61 2.85
CA GLY A 94 -7.32 3.46 2.78
C GLY A 94 -6.27 2.93 1.81
N THR A 95 -5.09 3.49 1.88
CA THR A 95 -3.98 3.18 0.97
C THR A 95 -2.81 2.59 1.76
N LEU A 96 -2.12 1.61 1.19
CA LEU A 96 -0.84 1.10 1.67
C LEU A 96 0.27 1.45 0.67
N VAL A 97 1.45 1.80 1.18
CA VAL A 97 2.63 2.09 0.37
C VAL A 97 3.77 1.17 0.77
N ALA A 98 4.36 0.50 -0.21
CA ALA A 98 5.53 -0.35 -0.05
C ALA A 98 6.66 0.14 -0.96
N ILE A 99 7.91 0.12 -0.46
CA ILE A 99 9.08 0.58 -1.21
C ILE A 99 10.21 -0.42 -1.00
N GLY A 100 10.86 -0.83 -2.08
CA GLY A 100 12.00 -1.75 -1.95
C GLY A 100 12.75 -2.02 -3.23
N ALA A 101 13.91 -2.63 -3.07
CA ALA A 101 14.71 -3.14 -4.17
C ALA A 101 14.27 -4.58 -4.51
N LEU A 102 14.08 -4.86 -5.78
CA LEU A 102 13.61 -6.16 -6.26
C LEU A 102 14.60 -6.76 -7.25
N GLN A 103 14.89 -8.04 -7.09
CA GLN A 103 15.68 -8.84 -8.04
C GLN A 103 14.81 -9.89 -8.74
N SER A 104 13.88 -10.50 -8.02
CA SER A 104 12.98 -11.53 -8.55
C SER A 104 11.64 -10.93 -8.96
N ARG A 105 10.97 -11.56 -9.93
CA ARG A 105 9.58 -11.26 -10.33
C ARG A 105 8.59 -12.34 -9.91
N LEU A 106 9.07 -13.44 -9.35
CA LEU A 106 8.22 -14.58 -8.98
C LEU A 106 7.86 -14.58 -7.51
N PHE A 107 8.84 -14.25 -6.68
CA PHE A 107 8.67 -14.14 -5.25
C PHE A 107 9.55 -13.02 -4.72
N TYR A 108 8.97 -12.12 -3.93
CA TYR A 108 9.73 -11.06 -3.27
C TYR A 108 9.01 -10.56 -2.03
N GLU A 109 9.78 -9.94 -1.17
CA GLU A 109 9.30 -9.30 0.04
C GLU A 109 9.85 -7.87 0.10
N ILE A 110 8.97 -6.90 0.42
CA ILE A 110 9.33 -5.49 0.55
C ILE A 110 8.66 -4.88 1.77
N PRO A 111 9.30 -3.89 2.43
CA PRO A 111 8.73 -3.20 3.56
C PRO A 111 7.54 -2.33 3.18
N ILE A 112 6.52 -2.32 4.05
CA ILE A 112 5.44 -1.35 4.05
C ILE A 112 5.94 -0.14 4.84
N VAL A 113 5.93 1.01 4.22
CA VAL A 113 6.52 2.24 4.76
C VAL A 113 5.49 3.26 5.22
N GLY A 114 4.22 3.04 4.93
CA GLY A 114 3.13 3.92 5.33
C GLY A 114 1.80 3.54 4.71
N GLY A 115 0.80 4.34 5.04
CA GLY A 115 -0.54 4.21 4.51
C GLY A 115 -1.40 5.42 4.86
N THR A 116 -2.67 5.36 4.50
CA THR A 116 -3.69 6.37 4.83
C THR A 116 -4.98 5.70 5.29
N GLY A 117 -5.90 6.47 5.86
CA GLY A 117 -7.19 5.96 6.34
C GLY A 117 -7.00 4.96 7.48
N LEU A 118 -7.61 3.78 7.40
CA LEU A 118 -7.44 2.74 8.41
C LEU A 118 -5.99 2.24 8.51
N TYR A 119 -5.17 2.47 7.48
CA TYR A 119 -3.78 2.06 7.41
C TYR A 119 -2.81 3.21 7.71
N ASP A 120 -3.30 4.30 8.31
CA ASP A 120 -2.44 5.40 8.73
C ASP A 120 -1.34 4.88 9.65
N ASN A 121 -0.09 5.35 9.40
CA ASN A 121 1.10 4.88 10.09
C ASN A 121 1.42 3.38 9.97
N ALA A 122 0.77 2.62 9.06
CA ALA A 122 1.06 1.21 8.85
C ALA A 122 2.54 0.98 8.56
N ARG A 123 3.08 -0.07 9.19
CA ARG A 123 4.42 -0.62 8.95
C ARG A 123 4.29 -2.13 8.81
N GLY A 124 5.28 -2.76 8.27
CA GLY A 124 5.30 -4.22 8.16
C GLY A 124 5.93 -4.69 6.87
N THR A 125 5.44 -5.81 6.35
CA THR A 125 6.00 -6.47 5.19
C THR A 125 4.92 -6.83 4.20
N LEU A 126 5.19 -6.62 2.93
CA LEU A 126 4.43 -7.17 1.82
C LEU A 126 5.21 -8.32 1.20
N THR A 127 4.66 -9.52 1.24
CA THR A 127 5.14 -10.68 0.49
C THR A 127 4.32 -10.83 -0.79
N VAL A 128 4.97 -10.95 -1.93
CA VAL A 128 4.35 -11.13 -3.24
C VAL A 128 4.78 -12.46 -3.82
N THR A 129 3.81 -13.25 -4.28
CA THR A 129 4.04 -14.53 -4.97
C THR A 129 3.31 -14.51 -6.30
N ALA A 130 4.07 -14.49 -7.39
CA ALA A 130 3.49 -14.56 -8.73
C ALA A 130 2.99 -15.97 -9.04
N THR A 131 1.86 -16.05 -9.72
CA THR A 131 1.35 -17.30 -10.28
C THR A 131 1.79 -17.44 -11.74
N HIS A 132 1.75 -18.66 -12.27
CA HIS A 132 2.02 -18.93 -13.69
C HIS A 132 0.78 -18.71 -14.60
N LEU A 133 -0.30 -18.19 -14.05
CA LEU A 133 -1.55 -17.94 -14.78
C LEU A 133 -1.43 -16.74 -15.74
N ARG A 134 -2.25 -16.74 -16.78
CA ARG A 134 -2.40 -15.60 -17.69
C ARG A 134 -3.86 -15.16 -17.73
N PRO A 135 -4.17 -13.85 -17.58
CA PRO A 135 -3.23 -12.76 -17.30
C PRO A 135 -2.45 -13.00 -16.01
N ARG A 136 -1.33 -12.30 -15.83
CA ARG A 136 -0.48 -12.47 -14.64
C ARG A 136 -1.25 -12.12 -13.37
N HIS A 137 -1.30 -13.08 -12.46
CA HIS A 137 -1.88 -12.93 -11.13
C HIS A 137 -0.77 -13.03 -10.09
N GLU A 138 -0.92 -12.30 -9.00
CA GLU A 138 -0.02 -12.38 -7.85
C GLU A 138 -0.85 -12.53 -6.57
N VAL A 139 -0.32 -13.26 -5.60
CA VAL A 139 -0.87 -13.32 -4.25
C VAL A 139 -0.08 -12.35 -3.39
N LEU A 140 -0.77 -11.37 -2.83
CA LEU A 140 -0.24 -10.34 -1.97
C LEU A 140 -0.59 -10.67 -0.52
N LEU A 141 0.42 -10.73 0.33
CA LEU A 141 0.26 -10.94 1.76
C LEU A 141 0.88 -9.77 2.52
N PHE A 142 0.04 -8.87 3.01
CA PHE A 142 0.44 -7.77 3.89
C PHE A 142 0.44 -8.26 5.34
N ARG A 143 1.57 -8.15 6.02
CA ARG A 143 1.71 -8.35 7.47
C ARG A 143 1.98 -7.00 8.09
N LEU A 144 0.97 -6.41 8.71
CA LEU A 144 1.04 -5.10 9.33
C LEU A 144 1.37 -5.24 10.81
N VAL A 145 2.23 -4.36 11.28
CA VAL A 145 2.50 -4.13 12.69
C VAL A 145 1.98 -2.74 13.04
N GLY A 146 1.30 -2.64 14.16
CA GLY A 146 0.72 -1.39 14.67
C GLY A 146 1.72 -0.57 15.47
#